data_57ffd30315b7bb0e06556f3fd58c8393
#
_entry.id   57ffd30315b7bb0e06556f3fd58c8393
#
_cell.length_a   1.000
_cell.length_b   1.000
_cell.length_c   1.000
_cell.angle_alpha   90.00
_cell.angle_beta   90.00
_cell.angle_gamma   90.00
#
_symmetry.space_group_name_H-M   'P 1'
#
loop_
_entity.id
_entity.type
_entity.pdbx_description
1 polymer ?
#
loop_
_entity_poly.entity_id
_entity_poly.type
_entity_poly.pdbx_seq_one_letter_code
_entity_poly.pdbx_strand_id
1 'polypeptide(L)'
;MAKIHTLKINNFRGIKSFEQVFGFSDFVCLIGRGDAGKTTILDAISYVLSPNWNLTIKDTDFHNCDVSVPIDIEVNLYDLPKKLIQESQFGLYIRALNKANGTIKDDIEDGLEIALTLKLIVNKNLEPKWYIINGRQDPIEISSSQRSELNMFQVSDYIDSHFSWDQRSPLKALFRLEDEESSIGDVLNESMRNIKDDVDKKDFNEFNNVLAKIVASSKKFGINISNVSTSLDLKSITLSDSRFSLHDNNVPFRLKGKGSKRLISIAIQAELAKSGGIVLIDEIEQGLEPDRAQHLAKTLKLNNAGQIFITTHSRDVLVELSAENLFIVKKNEKKLRKLDTSLQGTIRRNPEAFFADKVIICEGATEVGFCRALNNSSLSKDEDNIALKGVRLVDGGGSTFVSYSEAFVNCGYKVCVFCDSDVDSINIRKEDLKSIGVEIIDCEDKLALEKQLFKDLPWNAICKMVAYAIELKSKESIQDSVKSNFINFYDENEYTWIDKDCVEIRNVLGAVSVKEKKEWFKRMDHGEVIGDIFFEYIEEISETHIGKQINKLSNWIDNA
;
A
#
# COMPACT_ATOMS: atom_id res chain seq x y z
N MET A 1 12.25 -15.22 18.13
CA MET A 1 11.30 -15.20 17.01
C MET A 1 11.85 -14.25 15.95
N ALA A 2 11.97 -14.68 14.68
CA ALA A 2 12.72 -13.90 13.70
C ALA A 2 11.99 -12.61 13.26
N LYS A 3 12.73 -11.51 13.21
CA LYS A 3 12.27 -10.21 12.67
C LYS A 3 13.31 -9.66 11.70
N ILE A 4 12.86 -8.95 10.67
CA ILE A 4 13.72 -8.34 9.65
C ILE A 4 14.14 -6.95 10.14
N HIS A 5 15.44 -6.72 10.25
CA HIS A 5 16.01 -5.40 10.50
C HIS A 5 16.33 -4.67 9.20
N THR A 6 16.97 -5.35 8.25
CA THR A 6 17.41 -4.76 6.96
C THR A 6 17.11 -5.71 5.82
N LEU A 7 16.72 -5.16 4.68
CA LEU A 7 16.52 -5.86 3.42
C LEU A 7 17.36 -5.21 2.32
N LYS A 8 18.12 -6.02 1.57
CA LYS A 8 18.83 -5.63 0.35
C LYS A 8 18.32 -6.47 -0.81
N ILE A 9 18.09 -5.84 -1.95
CA ILE A 9 17.63 -6.50 -3.18
C ILE A 9 18.48 -6.00 -4.33
N ASN A 10 19.06 -6.91 -5.09
CA ASN A 10 19.77 -6.60 -6.32
C ASN A 10 19.25 -7.48 -7.46
N ASN A 11 19.03 -6.87 -8.61
CA ASN A 11 18.65 -7.49 -9.88
C ASN A 11 17.36 -8.34 -9.80
N PHE A 12 16.32 -7.87 -9.09
CA PHE A 12 15.07 -8.60 -8.93
C PHE A 12 13.88 -7.82 -9.51
N ARG A 13 13.25 -8.35 -10.57
CA ARG A 13 12.08 -7.78 -11.27
C ARG A 13 12.26 -6.28 -11.59
N GLY A 14 11.37 -5.43 -11.09
CA GLY A 14 11.47 -3.96 -11.28
C GLY A 14 12.59 -3.28 -10.48
N ILE A 15 13.32 -4.01 -9.63
CA ILE A 15 14.32 -3.45 -8.72
C ILE A 15 15.75 -3.80 -9.19
N LYS A 16 16.51 -2.79 -9.61
CA LYS A 16 17.92 -2.95 -9.95
C LYS A 16 18.80 -3.05 -8.69
N SER A 17 18.60 -2.16 -7.73
CA SER A 17 19.28 -2.15 -6.43
C SER A 17 18.43 -1.41 -5.41
N PHE A 18 18.32 -1.98 -4.22
CA PHE A 18 17.49 -1.45 -3.16
C PHE A 18 18.07 -1.88 -1.81
N GLU A 19 18.08 -0.97 -0.85
CA GLU A 19 18.47 -1.27 0.53
C GLU A 19 17.60 -0.48 1.52
N GLN A 20 16.95 -1.19 2.44
CA GLN A 20 16.09 -0.59 3.45
C GLN A 20 16.37 -1.11 4.84
N VAL A 21 16.52 -0.20 5.78
CA VAL A 21 16.52 -0.47 7.22
C VAL A 21 15.12 -0.23 7.76
N PHE A 22 14.45 -1.29 8.22
CA PHE A 22 13.15 -1.20 8.90
C PHE A 22 13.33 -0.93 10.40
N GLY A 23 14.53 -1.16 10.91
CA GLY A 23 14.84 -1.02 12.33
C GLY A 23 14.10 -2.06 13.17
N PHE A 24 13.47 -1.61 14.25
CA PHE A 24 12.74 -2.46 15.19
C PHE A 24 11.21 -2.31 15.03
N SER A 25 10.75 -1.95 13.83
CA SER A 25 9.32 -1.80 13.53
C SER A 25 8.64 -3.17 13.44
N ASP A 26 7.65 -3.40 14.26
CA ASP A 26 6.85 -4.64 14.23
C ASP A 26 5.71 -4.59 13.20
N PHE A 27 5.36 -3.40 12.73
CA PHE A 27 4.33 -3.19 11.72
C PHE A 27 4.83 -2.23 10.63
N VAL A 28 4.87 -2.71 9.39
CA VAL A 28 5.36 -1.98 8.21
C VAL A 28 4.27 -1.96 7.15
N CYS A 29 3.80 -0.79 6.79
CA CYS A 29 2.85 -0.61 5.70
C CYS A 29 3.54 0.08 4.52
N LEU A 30 3.61 -0.61 3.38
CA LEU A 30 4.16 -0.08 2.14
C LEU A 30 3.05 0.61 1.35
N ILE A 31 3.22 1.90 1.09
CA ILE A 31 2.27 2.73 0.34
C ILE A 31 2.94 3.35 -0.88
N GLY A 32 2.17 3.80 -1.82
CA GLY A 32 2.63 4.45 -3.05
C GLY A 32 1.78 4.10 -4.24
N ARG A 33 2.07 4.71 -5.36
CA ARG A 33 1.31 4.53 -6.61
C ARG A 33 1.37 3.07 -7.10
N GLY A 34 0.45 2.69 -7.99
CA GLY A 34 0.52 1.43 -8.72
C GLY A 34 1.88 1.25 -9.41
N ASP A 35 2.36 0.03 -9.52
CA ASP A 35 3.64 -0.33 -10.15
C ASP A 35 4.91 0.32 -9.54
N ALA A 36 4.80 0.86 -8.32
CA ALA A 36 5.96 1.41 -7.60
C ALA A 36 6.92 0.32 -7.07
N GLY A 37 6.50 -0.94 -7.04
CA GLY A 37 7.32 -2.07 -6.59
C GLY A 37 6.98 -2.61 -5.19
N LYS A 38 5.83 -2.25 -4.61
CA LYS A 38 5.39 -2.73 -3.29
C LYS A 38 5.33 -4.25 -3.20
N THR A 39 4.60 -4.89 -4.11
CA THR A 39 4.51 -6.36 -4.23
C THR A 39 5.87 -7.00 -4.48
N THR A 40 6.73 -6.35 -5.30
CA THR A 40 8.10 -6.84 -5.56
C THR A 40 8.94 -6.90 -4.28
N ILE A 41 8.79 -5.93 -3.38
CA ILE A 41 9.48 -5.92 -2.07
C ILE A 41 8.96 -7.05 -1.18
N LEU A 42 7.64 -7.26 -1.11
CA LEU A 42 7.07 -8.38 -0.35
C LEU A 42 7.50 -9.73 -0.92
N ASP A 43 7.51 -9.88 -2.24
CA ASP A 43 7.97 -11.10 -2.89
C ASP A 43 9.46 -11.37 -2.65
N ALA A 44 10.31 -10.33 -2.64
CA ALA A 44 11.72 -10.48 -2.30
C ALA A 44 11.89 -11.01 -0.87
N ILE A 45 11.14 -10.48 0.10
CA ILE A 45 11.11 -10.99 1.48
C ILE A 45 10.63 -12.44 1.50
N SER A 46 9.55 -12.73 0.80
CA SER A 46 8.99 -14.09 0.69
C SER A 46 9.98 -15.08 0.10
N TYR A 47 10.72 -14.68 -0.93
CA TYR A 47 11.68 -15.55 -1.62
C TYR A 47 12.90 -15.86 -0.75
N VAL A 48 13.49 -14.84 -0.11
CA VAL A 48 14.68 -15.06 0.73
C VAL A 48 14.35 -15.87 1.98
N LEU A 49 13.13 -15.73 2.54
CA LEU A 49 12.69 -16.49 3.72
C LEU A 49 11.94 -17.79 3.39
N SER A 50 11.75 -18.11 2.11
CA SER A 50 10.93 -19.25 1.68
C SER A 50 11.38 -20.57 2.32
N PRO A 51 10.48 -21.31 2.98
CA PRO A 51 10.77 -22.67 3.45
C PRO A 51 10.79 -23.70 2.32
N ASN A 52 10.44 -23.32 1.09
CA ASN A 52 10.43 -24.22 -0.03
C ASN A 52 11.84 -24.43 -0.58
N TRP A 53 12.20 -25.67 -0.87
CA TRP A 53 13.45 -25.99 -1.57
C TRP A 53 13.34 -25.75 -3.08
N ASN A 54 12.12 -25.84 -3.62
CA ASN A 54 11.80 -25.69 -5.05
C ASN A 54 11.03 -24.39 -5.25
N LEU A 55 11.75 -23.26 -5.30
CA LEU A 55 11.20 -21.98 -5.69
C LEU A 55 11.31 -21.84 -7.21
N THR A 56 10.17 -21.65 -7.88
CA THR A 56 10.15 -21.49 -9.34
C THR A 56 10.58 -20.09 -9.72
N ILE A 57 11.77 -19.94 -10.28
CA ILE A 57 12.33 -18.70 -10.80
C ILE A 57 12.30 -18.74 -12.34
N LYS A 58 12.06 -17.62 -12.96
CA LYS A 58 12.05 -17.42 -14.41
C LYS A 58 12.99 -16.27 -14.80
N ASP A 59 13.37 -16.20 -16.06
CA ASP A 59 14.16 -15.09 -16.59
C ASP A 59 13.49 -13.72 -16.34
N THR A 60 12.17 -13.69 -16.32
CA THR A 60 11.36 -12.50 -16.01
C THR A 60 11.47 -12.02 -14.56
N ASP A 61 12.02 -12.83 -13.66
CA ASP A 61 12.31 -12.41 -12.28
C ASP A 61 13.64 -11.64 -12.16
N PHE A 62 14.49 -11.68 -13.20
CA PHE A 62 15.68 -10.84 -13.27
C PHE A 62 15.33 -9.44 -13.76
N HIS A 63 16.02 -8.43 -13.23
CA HIS A 63 15.80 -7.05 -13.66
C HIS A 63 16.10 -6.89 -15.15
N ASN A 64 15.11 -6.38 -15.91
CA ASN A 64 15.16 -6.30 -17.38
C ASN A 64 15.45 -7.64 -18.08
N CYS A 65 15.13 -8.76 -17.45
CA CYS A 65 15.44 -10.12 -17.92
C CYS A 65 16.96 -10.37 -18.14
N ASP A 66 17.84 -9.61 -17.48
CA ASP A 66 19.28 -9.75 -17.59
C ASP A 66 19.79 -10.83 -16.63
N VAL A 67 19.89 -12.05 -17.12
CA VAL A 67 20.40 -13.22 -16.39
C VAL A 67 21.94 -13.23 -16.23
N SER A 68 22.64 -12.27 -16.85
CA SER A 68 24.11 -12.17 -16.70
C SER A 68 24.54 -11.71 -15.32
N VAL A 69 23.65 -11.01 -14.61
CA VAL A 69 23.82 -10.57 -13.22
C VAL A 69 22.91 -11.43 -12.33
N PRO A 70 23.41 -12.03 -11.25
CA PRO A 70 22.58 -12.86 -10.37
C PRO A 70 21.52 -12.02 -9.65
N ILE A 71 20.38 -12.63 -9.33
CA ILE A 71 19.48 -12.11 -8.30
C ILE A 71 20.18 -12.31 -6.96
N ASP A 72 20.23 -11.27 -6.16
CA ASP A 72 20.87 -11.27 -4.85
C ASP A 72 19.96 -10.55 -3.84
N ILE A 73 19.40 -11.30 -2.88
CA ILE A 73 18.51 -10.77 -1.87
C ILE A 73 19.08 -11.13 -0.50
N GLU A 74 19.31 -10.12 0.34
CA GLU A 74 19.85 -10.29 1.69
C GLU A 74 18.88 -9.73 2.73
N VAL A 75 18.71 -10.45 3.84
CA VAL A 75 17.99 -9.96 5.02
C VAL A 75 18.83 -10.14 6.27
N ASN A 76 18.87 -9.11 7.08
CA ASN A 76 19.41 -9.21 8.44
C ASN A 76 18.26 -9.46 9.40
N LEU A 77 18.33 -10.58 10.10
CA LEU A 77 17.33 -11.08 11.03
C LEU A 77 17.81 -10.92 12.47
N TYR A 78 16.91 -10.53 13.36
CA TYR A 78 17.13 -10.50 14.81
C TYR A 78 15.96 -11.19 15.53
N ASP A 79 16.02 -11.30 16.86
CA ASP A 79 15.02 -12.04 17.66
C ASP A 79 14.82 -13.47 17.14
N LEU A 80 15.92 -14.20 17.02
CA LEU A 80 16.00 -15.46 16.29
C LEU A 80 15.52 -16.66 17.12
N PRO A 81 14.96 -17.72 16.47
CA PRO A 81 14.71 -18.99 17.12
C PRO A 81 15.97 -19.59 17.74
N LYS A 82 15.88 -20.03 18.99
CA LYS A 82 17.03 -20.60 19.73
C LYS A 82 17.73 -21.73 18.99
N LYS A 83 16.99 -22.54 18.22
CA LYS A 83 17.56 -23.66 17.44
C LYS A 83 18.56 -23.18 16.40
N LEU A 84 18.31 -22.04 15.72
CA LEU A 84 19.18 -21.54 14.65
C LEU A 84 20.49 -20.95 15.16
N ILE A 85 20.51 -20.42 16.38
CA ILE A 85 21.70 -19.77 16.98
C ILE A 85 22.59 -20.70 17.79
N GLN A 86 22.27 -22.00 17.87
CA GLN A 86 23.13 -22.99 18.52
C GLN A 86 24.47 -23.18 17.79
N GLU A 87 25.55 -23.49 18.51
CA GLU A 87 26.85 -23.74 17.89
C GLU A 87 26.83 -24.85 16.84
N SER A 88 26.02 -25.89 17.06
CA SER A 88 25.79 -26.99 16.12
C SER A 88 25.11 -26.60 14.83
N GLN A 89 24.57 -25.39 14.75
CA GLN A 89 23.86 -24.84 13.58
C GLN A 89 24.63 -23.63 13.03
N PHE A 90 24.23 -22.42 13.40
CA PHE A 90 24.80 -21.18 12.88
C PHE A 90 25.48 -20.31 13.94
N GLY A 91 25.88 -20.89 15.09
CA GLY A 91 26.49 -20.13 16.16
C GLY A 91 27.75 -19.37 15.75
N LEU A 92 28.56 -19.90 14.81
CA LEU A 92 29.74 -19.22 14.26
C LEU A 92 29.41 -18.08 13.27
N TYR A 93 28.18 -18.01 12.83
CA TYR A 93 27.69 -17.00 11.87
C TYR A 93 26.90 -15.86 12.51
N ILE A 94 26.71 -15.91 13.84
CA ILE A 94 26.00 -14.85 14.56
C ILE A 94 26.76 -13.54 14.39
N ARG A 95 25.98 -12.45 14.24
CA ARG A 95 26.41 -11.07 14.16
C ARG A 95 25.82 -10.29 15.33
N ALA A 96 26.40 -9.16 15.66
CA ALA A 96 25.90 -8.26 16.70
C ALA A 96 25.16 -7.08 16.09
N LEU A 97 23.92 -6.85 16.53
CA LEU A 97 23.09 -5.72 16.13
C LEU A 97 22.99 -4.72 17.28
N ASN A 98 23.45 -3.50 17.05
CA ASN A 98 23.33 -2.41 18.02
C ASN A 98 21.94 -1.77 17.90
N LYS A 99 21.12 -1.87 18.96
CA LYS A 99 19.77 -1.30 18.99
C LYS A 99 19.73 0.22 18.94
N ALA A 100 20.78 0.89 19.40
CA ALA A 100 20.79 2.35 19.48
C ALA A 100 20.99 3.03 18.10
N ASN A 101 21.80 2.40 17.24
CA ASN A 101 22.16 2.99 15.94
C ASN A 101 21.88 2.08 14.72
N GLY A 102 21.37 0.85 14.95
CA GLY A 102 21.03 -0.09 13.90
C GLY A 102 22.23 -0.70 13.16
N THR A 103 23.47 -0.51 13.64
CA THR A 103 24.66 -1.05 13.00
C THR A 103 24.82 -2.54 13.31
N ILE A 104 25.26 -3.30 12.29
CA ILE A 104 25.55 -4.73 12.40
C ILE A 104 27.05 -4.91 12.29
N LYS A 105 27.64 -5.61 13.29
CA LYS A 105 29.05 -5.96 13.34
C LYS A 105 29.21 -7.47 13.37
N ASP A 106 30.32 -7.96 12.90
CA ASP A 106 30.64 -9.39 12.98
C ASP A 106 31.18 -9.79 14.36
N ASP A 107 31.75 -8.86 15.11
CA ASP A 107 32.23 -9.11 16.47
C ASP A 107 31.06 -9.03 17.45
N ILE A 108 30.97 -10.05 18.32
CA ILE A 108 29.93 -10.13 19.35
C ILE A 108 30.44 -9.35 20.55
N GLU A 109 29.71 -8.32 20.93
CA GLU A 109 29.96 -7.52 22.14
C GLU A 109 28.79 -7.75 23.13
N ASP A 110 29.10 -7.78 24.43
CA ASP A 110 28.07 -7.92 25.46
C ASP A 110 27.02 -6.78 25.38
N GLY A 111 25.77 -7.15 25.50
CA GLY A 111 24.65 -6.20 25.47
C GLY A 111 24.10 -5.84 24.06
N LEU A 112 24.69 -6.42 23.00
CA LEU A 112 24.15 -6.29 21.65
C LEU A 112 23.17 -7.42 21.33
N GLU A 113 22.19 -7.14 20.43
CA GLU A 113 21.22 -8.12 19.97
C GLU A 113 21.89 -9.10 18.99
N ILE A 114 21.51 -10.38 19.07
CA ILE A 114 22.00 -11.40 18.14
C ILE A 114 21.27 -11.27 16.81
N ALA A 115 22.03 -11.25 15.72
CA ALA A 115 21.53 -11.21 14.36
C ALA A 115 22.14 -12.30 13.47
N LEU A 116 21.42 -12.69 12.42
CA LEU A 116 21.93 -13.51 11.32
C LEU A 116 21.64 -12.82 9.98
N THR A 117 22.55 -12.97 9.03
CA THR A 117 22.31 -12.50 7.66
C THR A 117 22.03 -13.69 6.77
N LEU A 118 20.80 -13.75 6.26
CA LEU A 118 20.35 -14.74 5.28
C LEU A 118 20.39 -14.13 3.89
N LYS A 119 20.94 -14.88 2.94
CA LYS A 119 21.14 -14.46 1.55
C LYS A 119 20.58 -15.50 0.59
N LEU A 120 19.77 -15.03 -0.38
CA LEU A 120 19.33 -15.81 -1.54
C LEU A 120 20.12 -15.35 -2.76
N ILE A 121 20.72 -16.31 -3.48
CA ILE A 121 21.37 -16.06 -4.78
C ILE A 121 20.70 -16.94 -5.83
N VAL A 122 20.38 -16.34 -6.98
CA VAL A 122 19.93 -17.08 -8.16
C VAL A 122 20.79 -16.69 -9.35
N ASN A 123 21.49 -17.66 -9.90
CA ASN A 123 22.32 -17.49 -11.08
C ASN A 123 21.53 -17.78 -12.38
N LYS A 124 22.18 -17.66 -13.53
CA LYS A 124 21.61 -17.92 -14.86
C LYS A 124 21.03 -19.33 -15.06
N ASN A 125 21.35 -20.29 -14.20
CA ASN A 125 20.77 -21.64 -14.22
C ASN A 125 19.40 -21.72 -13.54
N LEU A 126 18.91 -20.59 -13.01
CA LEU A 126 17.60 -20.44 -12.32
C LEU A 126 17.46 -21.27 -11.04
N GLU A 127 18.57 -21.80 -10.50
CA GLU A 127 18.57 -22.56 -9.24
C GLU A 127 18.75 -21.59 -8.06
N PRO A 128 17.75 -21.49 -7.16
CA PRO A 128 17.88 -20.68 -5.96
C PRO A 128 18.77 -21.37 -4.92
N LYS A 129 19.69 -20.62 -4.34
CA LYS A 129 20.57 -21.08 -3.24
C LYS A 129 20.50 -20.12 -2.09
N TRP A 130 20.36 -20.66 -0.89
CA TRP A 130 20.27 -19.88 0.34
C TRP A 130 21.48 -20.09 1.22
N TYR A 131 22.03 -19.00 1.72
CA TYR A 131 23.23 -19.00 2.55
C TYR A 131 23.03 -18.16 3.80
N ILE A 132 23.65 -18.59 4.89
CA ILE A 132 23.95 -17.72 6.03
C ILE A 132 25.35 -17.18 5.81
N ILE A 133 25.51 -15.87 5.98
CA ILE A 133 26.76 -15.16 5.70
C ILE A 133 27.17 -14.25 6.86
N ASN A 134 28.47 -14.09 7.07
CA ASN A 134 29.09 -13.03 7.86
C ASN A 134 30.46 -12.67 7.24
N GLY A 135 31.20 -11.73 7.84
CA GLY A 135 32.51 -11.32 7.35
C GLY A 135 33.67 -12.21 7.85
N ARG A 136 33.41 -13.24 8.69
CA ARG A 136 34.44 -14.06 9.33
C ARG A 136 34.57 -15.46 8.74
N GLN A 137 33.50 -15.97 8.12
CA GLN A 137 33.39 -17.35 7.64
C GLN A 137 32.95 -17.38 6.18
N ASP A 138 33.29 -18.46 5.47
CA ASP A 138 32.74 -18.73 4.16
C ASP A 138 31.21 -18.95 4.26
N PRO A 139 30.42 -18.56 3.24
CA PRO A 139 28.99 -18.79 3.24
C PRO A 139 28.59 -20.24 3.46
N ILE A 140 27.65 -20.51 4.37
CA ILE A 140 27.10 -21.85 4.61
C ILE A 140 25.67 -21.96 4.10
N GLU A 141 25.35 -23.06 3.43
CA GLU A 141 23.99 -23.30 2.96
C GLU A 141 23.02 -23.55 4.13
N ILE A 142 21.83 -22.96 4.06
CA ILE A 142 20.73 -23.17 4.99
C ILE A 142 19.63 -24.02 4.33
N SER A 143 19.27 -25.13 4.95
CA SER A 143 18.26 -26.05 4.45
C SER A 143 16.84 -25.46 4.53
N SER A 144 15.90 -26.05 3.77
CA SER A 144 14.48 -25.67 3.82
C SER A 144 13.84 -25.91 5.20
N SER A 145 14.25 -26.97 5.88
CA SER A 145 13.81 -27.28 7.26
C SER A 145 14.25 -26.21 8.25
N GLN A 146 15.50 -25.73 8.15
CA GLN A 146 16.01 -24.65 8.99
C GLN A 146 15.33 -23.31 8.69
N ARG A 147 15.07 -23.00 7.39
CA ARG A 147 14.31 -21.78 7.03
C ARG A 147 12.86 -21.83 7.52
N SER A 148 12.25 -23.00 7.62
CA SER A 148 10.89 -23.14 8.16
C SER A 148 10.77 -22.70 9.63
N GLU A 149 11.85 -22.73 10.40
CA GLU A 149 11.87 -22.22 11.79
C GLU A 149 11.73 -20.70 11.88
N LEU A 150 11.92 -19.96 10.77
CA LEU A 150 11.71 -18.50 10.71
C LEU A 150 10.22 -18.12 10.71
N ASN A 151 9.34 -19.07 10.50
CA ASN A 151 7.87 -18.90 10.51
C ASN A 151 7.40 -17.72 9.67
N MET A 152 7.80 -17.69 8.38
CA MET A 152 7.33 -16.70 7.43
C MET A 152 6.08 -17.21 6.69
N PHE A 153 5.05 -16.38 6.64
CA PHE A 153 3.78 -16.67 5.97
C PHE A 153 3.36 -15.50 5.09
N GLN A 154 2.82 -15.82 3.91
CA GLN A 154 2.33 -14.82 2.96
C GLN A 154 0.86 -15.06 2.64
N VAL A 155 0.05 -14.00 2.70
CA VAL A 155 -1.31 -13.97 2.16
C VAL A 155 -1.22 -13.42 0.74
N SER A 156 -1.34 -14.31 -0.24
CA SER A 156 -1.39 -13.98 -1.67
C SER A 156 -2.79 -14.28 -2.23
N ASP A 157 -2.95 -14.21 -3.55
CA ASP A 157 -4.21 -14.53 -4.23
C ASP A 157 -4.63 -15.99 -4.09
N TYR A 158 -3.66 -16.90 -3.89
CA TYR A 158 -3.88 -18.35 -3.79
C TYR A 158 -3.92 -18.81 -2.33
N ILE A 159 -5.06 -18.55 -1.67
CA ILE A 159 -5.24 -18.85 -0.24
C ILE A 159 -5.95 -20.19 0.04
N ASP A 160 -6.39 -20.93 -0.95
CA ASP A 160 -7.15 -22.18 -0.73
C ASP A 160 -6.34 -23.24 0.01
N SER A 161 -5.02 -23.28 -0.16
CA SER A 161 -4.09 -24.15 0.58
C SER A 161 -4.02 -23.80 2.08
N HIS A 162 -4.37 -22.56 2.47
CA HIS A 162 -4.36 -22.14 3.87
C HIS A 162 -5.42 -22.83 4.72
N PHE A 163 -6.45 -23.38 4.08
CA PHE A 163 -7.55 -24.10 4.72
C PHE A 163 -7.36 -25.62 4.75
N SER A 164 -6.23 -26.12 4.33
CA SER A 164 -5.85 -27.53 4.39
C SER A 164 -4.89 -27.81 5.55
N TRP A 165 -4.81 -29.06 5.99
CA TRP A 165 -3.82 -29.52 6.97
C TRP A 165 -2.53 -30.03 6.31
N ASP A 166 -2.22 -29.53 5.11
CA ASP A 166 -0.98 -29.83 4.44
C ASP A 166 0.24 -29.42 5.28
N GLN A 167 1.34 -30.13 5.15
CA GLN A 167 2.57 -29.90 5.92
C GLN A 167 3.09 -28.45 5.85
N ARG A 168 2.77 -27.74 4.78
CA ARG A 168 3.20 -26.36 4.50
C ARG A 168 2.13 -25.32 4.76
N SER A 169 0.94 -25.74 5.20
CA SER A 169 -0.15 -24.81 5.44
C SER A 169 0.03 -24.04 6.75
N PRO A 170 -0.50 -22.81 6.84
CA PRO A 170 -0.53 -22.06 8.07
C PRO A 170 -1.30 -22.78 9.21
N LEU A 171 -2.36 -23.52 8.89
CA LEU A 171 -3.10 -24.33 9.87
C LEU A 171 -2.23 -25.41 10.51
N LYS A 172 -1.43 -26.12 9.69
CA LYS A 172 -0.51 -27.13 10.23
C LYS A 172 0.61 -26.52 11.06
N ALA A 173 1.05 -25.31 10.69
CA ALA A 173 2.01 -24.56 11.48
C ALA A 173 1.44 -24.18 12.86
N LEU A 174 0.20 -23.69 12.93
CA LEU A 174 -0.49 -23.45 14.23
C LEU A 174 -0.60 -24.71 15.07
N PHE A 175 -0.99 -25.83 14.47
CA PHE A 175 -1.11 -27.10 15.16
C PHE A 175 0.21 -27.55 15.81
N ARG A 176 1.34 -27.33 15.11
CA ARG A 176 2.66 -27.65 15.67
C ARG A 176 3.05 -26.80 16.88
N LEU A 177 2.50 -25.59 17.00
CA LEU A 177 2.77 -24.70 18.13
C LEU A 177 2.06 -25.14 19.42
N GLU A 178 0.96 -25.91 19.28
CA GLU A 178 0.19 -26.45 20.44
C GLU A 178 0.82 -27.72 21.05
N ASP A 179 2.00 -28.17 20.53
CA ASP A 179 2.71 -29.38 21.00
C ASP A 179 1.85 -30.66 21.06
N GLU A 180 0.76 -30.76 20.27
CA GLU A 180 -0.08 -31.93 20.23
C GLU A 180 0.48 -32.98 19.26
N GLU A 181 0.68 -34.21 19.74
CA GLU A 181 0.99 -35.36 18.88
C GLU A 181 -0.26 -35.73 18.05
N SER A 182 -0.11 -35.71 16.74
CA SER A 182 -1.21 -36.03 15.82
C SER A 182 -1.37 -37.54 15.68
N SER A 183 -2.45 -38.09 16.23
CA SER A 183 -2.89 -39.48 15.98
C SER A 183 -3.70 -39.62 14.67
N ILE A 184 -3.81 -38.55 13.87
CA ILE A 184 -4.65 -38.53 12.64
C ILE A 184 -4.20 -39.61 11.65
N GLY A 185 -2.89 -39.79 11.51
CA GLY A 185 -2.33 -40.85 10.62
C GLY A 185 -2.74 -42.24 11.03
N ASP A 186 -2.77 -42.54 12.31
CA ASP A 186 -3.18 -43.85 12.82
C ASP A 186 -4.68 -44.08 12.62
N VAL A 187 -5.51 -43.08 12.91
CA VAL A 187 -6.96 -43.14 12.67
C VAL A 187 -7.26 -43.37 11.17
N LEU A 188 -6.55 -42.67 10.28
CA LEU A 188 -6.69 -42.85 8.83
C LEU A 188 -6.29 -44.24 8.38
N ASN A 189 -5.16 -44.75 8.87
CA ASN A 189 -4.69 -46.09 8.52
C ASN A 189 -5.66 -47.18 8.99
N GLU A 190 -6.21 -47.05 10.20
CA GLU A 190 -7.23 -47.94 10.72
C GLU A 190 -8.52 -47.87 9.90
N SER A 191 -8.98 -46.67 9.57
CA SER A 191 -10.16 -46.44 8.73
C SER A 191 -9.99 -47.08 7.34
N MET A 192 -8.80 -46.95 6.74
CA MET A 192 -8.49 -47.55 5.44
C MET A 192 -8.50 -49.08 5.49
N ARG A 193 -7.97 -49.69 6.56
CA ARG A 193 -8.05 -51.14 6.78
C ARG A 193 -9.51 -51.59 6.87
N ASN A 194 -10.33 -50.85 7.64
CA ASN A 194 -11.75 -51.15 7.76
C ASN A 194 -12.49 -51.07 6.40
N ILE A 195 -12.21 -50.03 5.61
CA ILE A 195 -12.78 -49.88 4.26
C ILE A 195 -12.35 -51.08 3.36
N LYS A 196 -11.06 -51.46 3.42
CA LYS A 196 -10.57 -52.63 2.68
C LYS A 196 -11.31 -53.92 3.09
N ASP A 197 -11.41 -54.14 4.39
CA ASP A 197 -12.11 -55.31 4.92
C ASP A 197 -13.59 -55.36 4.51
N ASP A 198 -14.26 -54.21 4.48
CA ASP A 198 -15.66 -54.10 4.06
C ASP A 198 -15.84 -54.28 2.56
N VAL A 199 -14.87 -53.84 1.74
CA VAL A 199 -14.87 -54.08 0.29
C VAL A 199 -14.58 -55.57 0.01
N ASP A 200 -13.59 -56.17 0.71
CA ASP A 200 -13.19 -57.57 0.50
C ASP A 200 -14.29 -58.58 0.93
N LYS A 201 -15.18 -58.14 1.87
CA LYS A 201 -16.38 -58.95 2.23
C LYS A 201 -17.48 -58.93 1.19
N LYS A 202 -17.46 -57.98 0.25
CA LYS A 202 -18.46 -57.90 -0.82
C LYS A 202 -18.11 -58.86 -1.93
N ASP A 203 -19.08 -59.70 -2.34
CA ASP A 203 -18.93 -60.61 -3.48
C ASP A 203 -19.22 -59.84 -4.79
N PHE A 204 -18.17 -59.64 -5.58
CA PHE A 204 -18.25 -58.98 -6.89
C PHE A 204 -18.45 -60.06 -7.98
N ASN A 205 -19.68 -60.54 -8.16
CA ASN A 205 -20.04 -61.56 -9.11
C ASN A 205 -19.58 -61.28 -10.55
N GLU A 206 -19.42 -60.00 -10.92
CA GLU A 206 -18.97 -59.56 -12.25
C GLU A 206 -17.54 -60.05 -12.58
N PHE A 207 -16.70 -60.24 -11.57
CA PHE A 207 -15.32 -60.70 -11.77
C PHE A 207 -15.19 -62.22 -11.79
N ASN A 208 -16.16 -63.01 -11.29
CA ASN A 208 -16.06 -64.46 -11.10
C ASN A 208 -15.76 -65.19 -12.40
N ASN A 209 -16.41 -64.81 -13.51
CA ASN A 209 -16.19 -65.46 -14.83
C ASN A 209 -14.76 -65.18 -15.35
N VAL A 210 -14.20 -64.02 -15.09
CA VAL A 210 -12.83 -63.65 -15.50
C VAL A 210 -11.82 -64.41 -14.65
N LEU A 211 -12.03 -64.47 -13.34
CA LEU A 211 -11.17 -65.16 -12.39
C LEU A 211 -11.11 -66.64 -12.71
N ALA A 212 -12.27 -67.30 -13.02
CA ALA A 212 -12.34 -68.70 -13.46
C ALA A 212 -11.53 -68.98 -14.75
N LYS A 213 -11.59 -68.03 -15.72
CA LYS A 213 -10.80 -68.13 -16.95
C LYS A 213 -9.31 -68.03 -16.69
N ILE A 214 -8.90 -67.13 -15.78
CA ILE A 214 -7.50 -66.94 -15.37
C ILE A 214 -6.97 -68.20 -14.70
N VAL A 215 -7.73 -68.81 -13.77
CA VAL A 215 -7.36 -70.04 -13.10
C VAL A 215 -7.22 -71.22 -14.12
N ALA A 216 -8.15 -71.33 -15.08
CA ALA A 216 -8.09 -72.36 -16.11
C ALA A 216 -6.90 -72.18 -17.07
N SER A 217 -6.57 -70.91 -17.41
CA SER A 217 -5.43 -70.62 -18.28
C SER A 217 -4.09 -70.82 -17.59
N SER A 218 -3.97 -70.44 -16.32
CA SER A 218 -2.72 -70.52 -15.52
C SER A 218 -2.27 -72.01 -15.40
N LYS A 219 -3.22 -72.91 -15.25
CA LYS A 219 -2.92 -74.39 -15.27
C LYS A 219 -2.23 -74.86 -16.55
N LYS A 220 -2.61 -74.31 -17.72
CA LYS A 220 -1.96 -74.64 -19.00
C LYS A 220 -0.49 -74.17 -19.06
N PHE A 221 -0.12 -73.21 -18.28
CA PHE A 221 1.24 -72.71 -18.18
C PHE A 221 2.02 -73.29 -16.98
N GLY A 222 1.44 -74.32 -16.32
CA GLY A 222 2.09 -75.03 -15.23
C GLY A 222 2.01 -74.29 -13.88
N ILE A 223 1.18 -73.26 -13.76
CA ILE A 223 1.00 -72.51 -12.53
C ILE A 223 -0.33 -72.94 -11.88
N ASN A 224 -0.27 -73.50 -10.67
CA ASN A 224 -1.45 -73.88 -9.89
C ASN A 224 -1.79 -72.71 -8.90
N ILE A 225 -2.88 -72.04 -9.21
CA ILE A 225 -3.45 -70.98 -8.35
C ILE A 225 -4.67 -71.58 -7.67
N SER A 226 -4.71 -71.62 -6.33
CA SER A 226 -5.80 -72.28 -5.58
C SER A 226 -6.90 -71.33 -5.14
N ASN A 227 -6.58 -70.06 -4.85
CA ASN A 227 -7.55 -69.04 -4.46
C ASN A 227 -7.25 -67.73 -5.18
N VAL A 228 -8.09 -67.33 -6.10
CA VAL A 228 -8.00 -66.04 -6.81
C VAL A 228 -9.18 -65.19 -6.40
N SER A 229 -8.91 -64.03 -5.85
CA SER A 229 -9.93 -63.07 -5.48
C SER A 229 -9.53 -61.65 -5.92
N THR A 230 -10.48 -60.79 -5.97
CA THR A 230 -10.25 -59.34 -6.19
C THR A 230 -10.33 -58.63 -4.86
N SER A 231 -9.33 -57.84 -4.54
CA SER A 231 -9.25 -57.06 -3.29
C SER A 231 -8.90 -55.63 -3.60
N LEU A 232 -9.22 -54.71 -2.70
CA LEU A 232 -8.87 -53.29 -2.83
C LEU A 232 -7.35 -53.15 -2.66
N ASP A 233 -6.68 -52.61 -3.69
CA ASP A 233 -5.26 -52.30 -3.62
C ASP A 233 -5.09 -50.92 -2.97
N LEU A 234 -4.63 -50.89 -1.72
CA LEU A 234 -4.36 -49.64 -0.96
C LEU A 234 -3.07 -48.96 -1.40
N LYS A 235 -2.22 -49.59 -2.21
CA LYS A 235 -0.94 -49.04 -2.64
C LYS A 235 -1.11 -47.71 -3.42
N SER A 236 -2.19 -47.57 -4.16
CA SER A 236 -2.51 -46.37 -4.95
C SER A 236 -3.35 -45.34 -4.20
N ILE A 237 -3.84 -45.64 -3.01
CA ILE A 237 -4.69 -44.77 -2.19
C ILE A 237 -3.88 -44.27 -1.01
N THR A 238 -3.28 -43.09 -1.16
CA THR A 238 -2.58 -42.40 -0.04
C THR A 238 -3.55 -41.42 0.57
N LEU A 239 -4.04 -41.68 1.79
CA LEU A 239 -4.69 -40.70 2.63
C LEU A 239 -3.61 -40.09 3.54
N SER A 240 -3.51 -38.80 3.51
CA SER A 240 -2.60 -38.03 4.35
C SER A 240 -3.37 -36.90 5.04
N ASP A 241 -2.79 -36.33 6.07
CA ASP A 241 -3.34 -35.17 6.77
C ASP A 241 -3.71 -34.03 5.81
N SER A 242 -3.00 -33.92 4.68
CA SER A 242 -3.26 -32.92 3.64
C SER A 242 -4.65 -33.02 2.98
N ARG A 243 -5.36 -34.13 3.16
CA ARG A 243 -6.74 -34.31 2.66
C ARG A 243 -7.80 -33.67 3.57
N PHE A 244 -7.46 -33.36 4.84
CA PHE A 244 -8.35 -32.61 5.72
C PHE A 244 -8.37 -31.15 5.34
N SER A 245 -9.53 -30.53 5.44
CA SER A 245 -9.71 -29.09 5.19
C SER A 245 -10.63 -28.47 6.23
N LEU A 246 -10.42 -27.16 6.46
CA LEU A 246 -11.25 -26.39 7.37
C LEU A 246 -12.67 -26.25 6.79
N HIS A 247 -13.69 -26.46 7.62
CA HIS A 247 -15.10 -26.35 7.25
C HIS A 247 -15.81 -25.38 8.20
N ASP A 248 -16.81 -24.70 7.66
CA ASP A 248 -17.82 -23.98 8.43
C ASP A 248 -19.13 -24.78 8.31
N ASN A 249 -19.55 -25.41 9.39
CA ASN A 249 -20.54 -26.51 9.37
C ASN A 249 -20.09 -27.58 8.36
N ASN A 250 -20.88 -27.82 7.32
CA ASN A 250 -20.57 -28.84 6.28
C ASN A 250 -19.98 -28.22 5.00
N VAL A 251 -19.66 -26.92 4.98
CA VAL A 251 -19.16 -26.22 3.79
C VAL A 251 -17.65 -25.98 3.92
N PRO A 252 -16.82 -26.55 3.03
CA PRO A 252 -15.39 -26.27 3.01
C PRO A 252 -15.10 -24.77 2.86
N PHE A 253 -14.17 -24.22 3.62
CA PHE A 253 -13.82 -22.78 3.53
C PHE A 253 -13.36 -22.35 2.13
N ARG A 254 -12.72 -23.24 1.36
CA ARG A 254 -12.34 -22.97 -0.04
C ARG A 254 -13.52 -22.60 -0.95
N LEU A 255 -14.76 -22.96 -0.57
CA LEU A 255 -15.99 -22.65 -1.30
C LEU A 255 -16.69 -21.36 -0.82
N LYS A 256 -16.18 -20.71 0.23
CA LYS A 256 -16.71 -19.43 0.73
C LYS A 256 -16.38 -18.29 -0.21
N GLY A 257 -17.07 -17.15 -0.04
CA GLY A 257 -16.77 -15.91 -0.77
C GLY A 257 -15.34 -15.42 -0.56
N LYS A 258 -14.78 -14.73 -1.53
CA LYS A 258 -13.38 -14.26 -1.52
C LYS A 258 -13.02 -13.47 -0.26
N GLY A 259 -13.86 -12.52 0.18
CA GLY A 259 -13.63 -11.73 1.37
C GLY A 259 -13.57 -12.57 2.65
N SER A 260 -14.51 -13.52 2.83
CA SER A 260 -14.50 -14.42 3.99
C SER A 260 -13.26 -15.32 4.00
N LYS A 261 -12.87 -15.87 2.85
CA LYS A 261 -11.64 -16.66 2.73
C LYS A 261 -10.43 -15.85 3.14
N ARG A 262 -10.32 -14.61 2.65
CA ARG A 262 -9.19 -13.73 2.94
C ARG A 262 -9.12 -13.37 4.43
N LEU A 263 -10.23 -13.00 5.04
CA LEU A 263 -10.27 -12.68 6.48
C LEU A 263 -9.85 -13.86 7.35
N ILE A 264 -10.35 -15.07 7.07
CA ILE A 264 -9.95 -16.26 7.82
C ILE A 264 -8.48 -16.62 7.57
N SER A 265 -7.99 -16.49 6.34
CA SER A 265 -6.57 -16.68 6.04
C SER A 265 -5.69 -15.71 6.84
N ILE A 266 -6.07 -14.43 6.89
CA ILE A 266 -5.35 -13.42 7.68
C ILE A 266 -5.46 -13.71 9.18
N ALA A 267 -6.63 -14.15 9.66
CA ALA A 267 -6.81 -14.51 11.08
C ALA A 267 -5.89 -15.67 11.49
N ILE A 268 -5.78 -16.72 10.67
CA ILE A 268 -4.85 -17.85 10.91
C ILE A 268 -3.40 -17.33 10.98
N GLN A 269 -3.03 -16.43 10.11
CA GLN A 269 -1.68 -15.89 10.08
C GLN A 269 -1.41 -14.88 11.20
N ALA A 270 -2.42 -14.13 11.63
CA ALA A 270 -2.31 -13.27 12.80
C ALA A 270 -2.07 -14.09 14.09
N GLU A 271 -2.71 -15.26 14.22
CA GLU A 271 -2.40 -16.18 15.33
C GLU A 271 -0.96 -16.69 15.27
N LEU A 272 -0.48 -17.03 14.08
CA LEU A 272 0.93 -17.41 13.89
C LEU A 272 1.88 -16.25 14.23
N ALA A 273 1.54 -15.02 13.87
CA ALA A 273 2.33 -13.83 14.20
C ALA A 273 2.42 -13.60 15.72
N LYS A 274 1.37 -13.90 16.49
CA LYS A 274 1.42 -13.84 17.96
C LYS A 274 2.46 -14.78 18.55
N SER A 275 2.74 -15.88 17.89
CA SER A 275 3.83 -16.80 18.24
C SER A 275 5.20 -16.35 17.67
N GLY A 276 5.26 -15.14 17.04
CA GLY A 276 6.49 -14.48 16.60
C GLY A 276 6.92 -14.82 15.18
N GLY A 277 6.00 -14.99 14.26
CA GLY A 277 6.30 -15.13 12.82
C GLY A 277 6.41 -13.81 12.09
N ILE A 278 6.88 -13.88 10.84
CA ILE A 278 6.85 -12.78 9.86
C ILE A 278 5.65 -13.00 8.95
N VAL A 279 4.76 -12.02 8.87
CA VAL A 279 3.55 -12.09 8.05
C VAL A 279 3.59 -11.04 6.94
N LEU A 280 3.34 -11.48 5.72
CA LEU A 280 3.29 -10.65 4.53
C LEU A 280 1.88 -10.64 3.98
N ILE A 281 1.24 -9.46 3.85
CA ILE A 281 -0.12 -9.31 3.33
C ILE A 281 -0.07 -8.31 2.18
N ASP A 282 -0.23 -8.79 0.97
CA ASP A 282 -0.33 -7.91 -0.20
C ASP A 282 -1.77 -7.44 -0.36
N GLU A 283 -1.96 -6.13 -0.62
CA GLU A 283 -3.28 -5.49 -0.79
C GLU A 283 -4.30 -5.90 0.29
N ILE A 284 -4.06 -5.47 1.53
CA ILE A 284 -4.85 -5.90 2.70
C ILE A 284 -6.37 -5.74 2.51
N GLU A 285 -6.80 -4.74 1.74
CA GLU A 285 -8.19 -4.45 1.41
C GLU A 285 -8.81 -5.36 0.36
N GLN A 286 -8.01 -6.18 -0.34
CA GLN A 286 -8.49 -6.94 -1.49
C GLN A 286 -9.68 -7.86 -1.14
N GLY A 287 -10.81 -7.64 -1.82
CA GLY A 287 -12.03 -8.42 -1.65
C GLY A 287 -12.79 -8.16 -0.35
N LEU A 288 -12.45 -7.09 0.38
CA LEU A 288 -13.12 -6.66 1.61
C LEU A 288 -13.93 -5.38 1.39
N GLU A 289 -14.99 -5.24 2.16
CA GLU A 289 -15.69 -3.97 2.31
C GLU A 289 -14.82 -2.97 3.09
N PRO A 290 -14.95 -1.63 2.84
CA PRO A 290 -14.11 -0.62 3.47
C PRO A 290 -14.03 -0.68 4.99
N ASP A 291 -15.15 -0.87 5.66
CA ASP A 291 -15.26 -0.99 7.13
C ASP A 291 -14.52 -2.22 7.68
N ARG A 292 -14.56 -3.33 6.95
CA ARG A 292 -13.82 -4.55 7.30
C ARG A 292 -12.32 -4.38 7.10
N ALA A 293 -11.90 -3.71 6.02
CA ALA A 293 -10.50 -3.41 5.76
C ALA A 293 -9.92 -2.48 6.84
N GLN A 294 -10.67 -1.44 7.25
CA GLN A 294 -10.33 -0.56 8.37
C GLN A 294 -10.16 -1.33 9.68
N HIS A 295 -11.17 -2.14 10.04
CA HIS A 295 -11.14 -2.92 11.27
C HIS A 295 -9.97 -3.90 11.30
N LEU A 296 -9.70 -4.56 10.16
CA LEU A 296 -8.58 -5.49 10.01
C LEU A 296 -7.24 -4.81 10.23
N ALA A 297 -6.99 -3.67 9.56
CA ALA A 297 -5.75 -2.91 9.71
C ALA A 297 -5.50 -2.49 11.16
N LYS A 298 -6.52 -1.98 11.82
CA LYS A 298 -6.49 -1.60 13.23
C LYS A 298 -6.20 -2.80 14.15
N THR A 299 -6.86 -3.93 13.91
CA THR A 299 -6.70 -5.15 14.72
C THR A 299 -5.28 -5.72 14.59
N LEU A 300 -4.75 -5.79 13.37
CA LEU A 300 -3.38 -6.26 13.12
C LEU A 300 -2.34 -5.38 13.79
N LYS A 301 -2.53 -4.06 13.75
CA LYS A 301 -1.62 -3.11 14.40
C LYS A 301 -1.60 -3.28 15.93
N LEU A 302 -2.74 -3.54 16.57
CA LEU A 302 -2.87 -3.60 18.04
C LEU A 302 -2.42 -4.93 18.65
N ASN A 303 -2.55 -6.05 17.92
CA ASN A 303 -2.40 -7.41 18.44
C ASN A 303 -1.15 -8.14 17.92
N ASN A 304 -0.05 -7.40 17.69
CA ASN A 304 1.11 -7.96 17.04
C ASN A 304 2.25 -8.30 18.01
N ALA A 305 2.68 -9.55 18.05
CA ALA A 305 3.89 -10.00 18.74
C ALA A 305 5.03 -10.35 17.76
N GLY A 306 4.71 -10.63 16.48
CA GLY A 306 5.66 -10.85 15.39
C GLY A 306 5.97 -9.58 14.60
N GLN A 307 6.29 -9.74 13.32
CA GLN A 307 6.49 -8.63 12.41
C GLN A 307 5.55 -8.76 11.21
N ILE A 308 4.78 -7.71 10.93
CA ILE A 308 3.78 -7.69 9.85
C ILE A 308 4.17 -6.66 8.80
N PHE A 309 4.23 -7.10 7.55
CA PHE A 309 4.37 -6.25 6.38
C PHE A 309 3.07 -6.27 5.59
N ILE A 310 2.51 -5.12 5.32
CA ILE A 310 1.31 -5.00 4.47
C ILE A 310 1.56 -4.03 3.33
N THR A 311 0.83 -4.23 2.22
CA THR A 311 0.65 -3.19 1.21
C THR A 311 -0.80 -2.75 1.19
N THR A 312 -1.05 -1.52 0.76
CA THR A 312 -2.41 -1.01 0.58
C THR A 312 -2.47 0.07 -0.49
N HIS A 313 -3.61 0.14 -1.17
CA HIS A 313 -4.07 1.24 -2.00
C HIS A 313 -5.35 1.88 -1.44
N SER A 314 -5.82 1.41 -0.28
CA SER A 314 -7.05 1.87 0.33
C SER A 314 -6.81 3.09 1.23
N ARG A 315 -7.52 4.17 0.94
CA ARG A 315 -7.60 5.33 1.82
C ARG A 315 -8.17 4.97 3.20
N ASP A 316 -9.12 4.04 3.22
CA ASP A 316 -9.80 3.61 4.44
C ASP A 316 -8.85 2.87 5.39
N VAL A 317 -7.95 2.06 4.86
CA VAL A 317 -6.86 1.43 5.62
C VAL A 317 -5.88 2.48 6.13
N LEU A 318 -5.51 3.43 5.27
CA LEU A 318 -4.47 4.42 5.58
C LEU A 318 -4.84 5.30 6.78
N VAL A 319 -6.11 5.73 6.90
CA VAL A 319 -6.58 6.60 7.98
C VAL A 319 -6.49 5.95 9.38
N GLU A 320 -6.47 4.61 9.46
CA GLU A 320 -6.35 3.87 10.71
C GLU A 320 -4.90 3.67 11.17
N LEU A 321 -3.94 3.94 10.29
CA LEU A 321 -2.52 3.73 10.57
C LEU A 321 -1.84 5.02 11.08
N SER A 322 -0.75 4.84 11.81
CA SER A 322 0.11 5.94 12.23
C SER A 322 1.18 6.20 11.18
N ALA A 323 1.56 7.47 10.98
CA ALA A 323 2.62 7.86 10.06
C ALA A 323 3.92 7.06 10.24
N GLU A 324 4.29 6.75 11.48
CA GLU A 324 5.48 5.96 11.83
C GLU A 324 5.50 4.54 11.24
N ASN A 325 4.34 3.98 10.90
CA ASN A 325 4.20 2.65 10.30
C ASN A 325 4.22 2.68 8.77
N LEU A 326 4.19 3.88 8.16
CA LEU A 326 4.03 4.07 6.72
C LEU A 326 5.37 4.32 6.05
N PHE A 327 5.62 3.53 5.01
CA PHE A 327 6.82 3.62 4.18
C PHE A 327 6.42 3.83 2.73
N ILE A 328 6.86 4.94 2.15
CA ILE A 328 6.55 5.33 0.79
C ILE A 328 7.49 4.60 -0.17
N VAL A 329 6.90 3.88 -1.12
CA VAL A 329 7.59 3.22 -2.21
C VAL A 329 7.48 4.10 -3.45
N LYS A 330 8.60 4.53 -4.00
CA LYS A 330 8.66 5.26 -5.27
C LYS A 330 9.43 4.46 -6.31
N LYS A 331 8.97 4.54 -7.55
CA LYS A 331 9.59 3.85 -8.67
C LYS A 331 11.05 4.30 -8.84
N ASN A 332 11.95 3.34 -9.03
CA ASN A 332 13.39 3.55 -9.23
C ASN A 332 14.14 4.15 -8.02
N GLU A 333 13.54 4.32 -6.86
CA GLU A 333 14.28 4.69 -5.66
C GLU A 333 14.96 3.47 -5.03
N LYS A 334 16.16 3.71 -4.45
CA LYS A 334 16.99 2.65 -3.85
C LYS A 334 16.61 2.35 -2.40
N LYS A 335 15.69 3.10 -1.81
CA LYS A 335 15.21 2.95 -0.43
C LYS A 335 13.79 3.49 -0.27
N LEU A 336 13.11 3.03 0.76
CA LEU A 336 11.82 3.59 1.18
C LEU A 336 12.02 4.91 1.93
N ARG A 337 11.02 5.75 1.86
CA ARG A 337 10.95 6.95 2.70
C ARG A 337 9.92 6.73 3.80
N LYS A 338 10.35 6.84 5.05
CA LYS A 338 9.44 6.80 6.18
C LYS A 338 8.61 8.09 6.19
N LEU A 339 7.31 7.96 6.47
CA LEU A 339 6.44 9.12 6.49
C LEU A 339 6.73 9.99 7.72
N ASP A 340 6.70 11.31 7.52
CA ASP A 340 6.88 12.26 8.60
C ASP A 340 5.64 12.28 9.51
N THR A 341 5.85 12.24 10.82
CA THR A 341 4.77 12.21 11.81
C THR A 341 3.91 13.48 11.82
N SER A 342 4.44 14.63 11.37
CA SER A 342 3.68 15.87 11.20
C SER A 342 2.53 15.74 10.20
N LEU A 343 2.63 14.79 9.26
CA LEU A 343 1.59 14.49 8.26
C LEU A 343 0.43 13.63 8.80
N GLN A 344 0.40 13.27 10.08
CA GLN A 344 -0.67 12.43 10.64
C GLN A 344 -2.07 13.06 10.46
N GLY A 345 -2.18 14.38 10.58
CA GLY A 345 -3.42 15.12 10.32
C GLY A 345 -3.85 15.05 8.85
N THR A 346 -2.87 15.15 7.96
CA THR A 346 -3.08 15.09 6.51
C THR A 346 -3.51 13.68 6.06
N ILE A 347 -2.95 12.62 6.66
CA ILE A 347 -3.37 11.22 6.39
C ILE A 347 -4.87 11.06 6.60
N ARG A 348 -5.43 11.68 7.64
CA ARG A 348 -6.86 11.57 7.95
C ARG A 348 -7.75 12.44 7.07
N ARG A 349 -7.24 13.59 6.61
CA ARG A 349 -8.01 14.56 5.81
C ARG A 349 -7.91 14.29 4.31
N ASN A 350 -6.70 13.98 3.84
CA ASN A 350 -6.36 13.84 2.43
C ASN A 350 -5.56 12.55 2.18
N PRO A 351 -6.10 11.35 2.51
CA PRO A 351 -5.34 10.09 2.39
C PRO A 351 -4.90 9.80 0.96
N GLU A 352 -5.66 10.25 -0.06
CA GLU A 352 -5.34 10.04 -1.47
C GLU A 352 -4.02 10.67 -1.90
N ALA A 353 -3.57 11.72 -1.20
CA ALA A 353 -2.31 12.41 -1.51
C ALA A 353 -1.10 11.49 -1.41
N PHE A 354 -1.17 10.50 -0.51
CA PHE A 354 -0.06 9.57 -0.27
C PHE A 354 0.10 8.49 -1.34
N PHE A 355 -0.89 8.36 -2.25
CA PHE A 355 -0.82 7.49 -3.42
C PHE A 355 -0.46 8.24 -4.71
N ALA A 356 -0.08 9.52 -4.61
CA ALA A 356 0.33 10.36 -5.73
C ALA A 356 1.86 10.41 -5.90
N ASP A 357 2.31 10.93 -7.05
CA ASP A 357 3.71 11.30 -7.27
C ASP A 357 3.95 12.77 -6.95
N LYS A 358 2.92 13.60 -7.18
CA LYS A 358 2.90 15.04 -7.09
C LYS A 358 1.72 15.50 -6.27
N VAL A 359 1.87 16.56 -5.48
CA VAL A 359 0.77 17.15 -4.71
C VAL A 359 0.67 18.66 -4.96
N ILE A 360 -0.55 19.14 -5.15
CA ILE A 360 -0.87 20.56 -5.11
C ILE A 360 -1.48 20.83 -3.75
N ILE A 361 -0.76 21.57 -2.93
CA ILE A 361 -1.23 21.96 -1.59
C ILE A 361 -1.90 23.32 -1.73
N CYS A 362 -3.20 23.33 -1.58
CA CYS A 362 -4.03 24.52 -1.60
C CYS A 362 -4.11 25.11 -0.19
N GLU A 363 -4.08 26.44 -0.05
CA GLU A 363 -4.18 27.07 1.27
C GLU A 363 -5.47 26.69 1.99
N GLY A 364 -6.61 26.70 1.29
CA GLY A 364 -7.90 26.35 1.84
C GLY A 364 -8.87 25.69 0.84
N ALA A 365 -10.12 25.56 1.27
CA ALA A 365 -11.14 24.86 0.50
C ALA A 365 -11.53 25.58 -0.81
N THR A 366 -11.44 26.90 -0.86
CA THR A 366 -11.72 27.69 -2.06
C THR A 366 -10.74 27.36 -3.17
N GLU A 367 -9.44 27.36 -2.86
CA GLU A 367 -8.35 27.02 -3.80
C GLU A 367 -8.44 25.56 -4.25
N VAL A 368 -8.82 24.64 -3.35
CA VAL A 368 -9.08 23.23 -3.75
C VAL A 368 -10.20 23.17 -4.78
N GLY A 369 -11.30 23.89 -4.54
CA GLY A 369 -12.42 23.98 -5.49
C GLY A 369 -12.00 24.55 -6.83
N PHE A 370 -11.22 25.64 -6.81
CA PHE A 370 -10.68 26.27 -8.02
C PHE A 370 -9.79 25.31 -8.84
N CYS A 371 -8.92 24.54 -8.17
CA CYS A 371 -8.10 23.52 -8.83
C CYS A 371 -8.94 22.35 -9.38
N ARG A 372 -10.11 22.06 -8.80
CA ARG A 372 -11.05 21.07 -9.35
C ARG A 372 -11.70 21.58 -10.64
N ALA A 373 -12.05 22.88 -10.69
CA ALA A 373 -12.54 23.50 -11.92
C ALA A 373 -11.46 23.49 -13.02
N LEU A 374 -10.17 23.68 -12.69
CA LEU A 374 -9.07 23.49 -13.63
C LEU A 374 -9.11 22.10 -14.27
N ASN A 375 -9.24 21.06 -13.43
CA ASN A 375 -9.31 19.68 -13.91
C ASN A 375 -10.55 19.46 -14.82
N ASN A 376 -11.70 20.01 -14.46
CA ASN A 376 -12.93 19.91 -15.25
C ASN A 376 -12.78 20.62 -16.61
N SER A 377 -12.15 21.80 -16.63
CA SER A 377 -11.85 22.55 -17.85
C SER A 377 -10.90 21.78 -18.78
N SER A 378 -9.86 21.15 -18.23
CA SER A 378 -8.94 20.30 -19.00
C SER A 378 -9.68 19.09 -19.61
N LEU A 379 -10.53 18.41 -18.82
CA LEU A 379 -11.34 17.29 -19.31
C LEU A 379 -12.30 17.70 -20.45
N SER A 380 -12.86 18.91 -20.39
CA SER A 380 -13.72 19.42 -21.45
C SER A 380 -12.99 19.69 -22.77
N LYS A 381 -11.66 19.77 -22.73
CA LYS A 381 -10.76 19.93 -23.87
C LYS A 381 -10.09 18.61 -24.31
N ASP A 382 -10.64 17.46 -23.86
CA ASP A 382 -10.09 16.12 -24.12
C ASP A 382 -8.67 15.90 -23.55
N GLU A 383 -8.28 16.65 -22.54
CA GLU A 383 -7.02 16.44 -21.79
C GLU A 383 -7.20 15.39 -20.70
N ASP A 384 -6.08 14.77 -20.27
CA ASP A 384 -6.09 13.79 -19.19
C ASP A 384 -6.42 14.40 -17.84
N ASN A 385 -7.21 13.65 -17.04
CA ASN A 385 -7.44 13.99 -15.64
C ASN A 385 -6.11 14.14 -14.89
N ILE A 386 -5.97 15.19 -14.08
CA ILE A 386 -4.76 15.46 -13.28
C ILE A 386 -4.35 14.28 -12.41
N ALA A 387 -5.34 13.48 -11.95
CA ALA A 387 -5.07 12.26 -11.19
C ALA A 387 -4.33 11.20 -12.01
N LEU A 388 -4.60 11.08 -13.32
CA LEU A 388 -3.89 10.16 -14.21
C LEU A 388 -2.45 10.64 -14.42
N LYS A 389 -2.21 11.96 -14.41
CA LYS A 389 -0.87 12.57 -14.42
C LYS A 389 -0.13 12.42 -13.07
N GLY A 390 -0.71 11.70 -12.10
CA GLY A 390 -0.12 11.42 -10.78
C GLY A 390 -0.23 12.56 -9.79
N VAL A 391 -1.12 13.53 -10.01
CA VAL A 391 -1.31 14.71 -9.15
C VAL A 391 -2.53 14.53 -8.24
N ARG A 392 -2.42 14.97 -6.97
CA ARG A 392 -3.54 15.07 -6.03
C ARG A 392 -3.57 16.43 -5.36
N LEU A 393 -4.78 16.89 -5.08
CA LEU A 393 -5.04 18.12 -4.33
C LEU A 393 -5.02 17.82 -2.83
N VAL A 394 -4.45 18.73 -2.06
CA VAL A 394 -4.36 18.65 -0.59
C VAL A 394 -4.90 19.96 -0.02
N ASP A 395 -5.88 19.88 0.88
CA ASP A 395 -6.29 21.02 1.70
C ASP A 395 -5.23 21.28 2.78
N GLY A 396 -4.57 22.42 2.69
CA GLY A 396 -3.48 22.84 3.57
C GLY A 396 -3.95 23.31 4.94
N GLY A 397 -5.25 23.56 5.12
CA GLY A 397 -5.83 23.97 6.40
C GLY A 397 -5.38 25.34 6.86
N GLY A 398 -5.35 26.33 5.98
CA GLY A 398 -4.87 27.69 6.24
C GLY A 398 -3.35 27.73 6.44
N SER A 399 -2.85 28.46 7.41
CA SER A 399 -1.41 28.66 7.65
C SER A 399 -0.56 27.39 7.80
N THR A 400 -1.19 26.21 7.98
CA THR A 400 -0.46 24.94 8.14
C THR A 400 0.09 24.39 6.83
N PHE A 401 -0.35 24.90 5.66
CA PHE A 401 0.12 24.42 4.35
C PHE A 401 1.65 24.53 4.20
N VAL A 402 2.29 25.49 4.84
CA VAL A 402 3.75 25.66 4.79
C VAL A 402 4.46 24.45 5.38
N SER A 403 4.10 24.04 6.60
CA SER A 403 4.70 22.86 7.25
C SER A 403 4.37 21.55 6.52
N TYR A 404 3.17 21.46 5.94
CA TYR A 404 2.81 20.31 5.11
C TYR A 404 3.67 20.22 3.84
N SER A 405 3.92 21.37 3.19
CA SER A 405 4.78 21.43 2.00
C SER A 405 6.19 20.92 2.30
N GLU A 406 6.80 21.40 3.40
CA GLU A 406 8.11 20.93 3.85
C GLU A 406 8.13 19.42 4.11
N ALA A 407 7.11 18.91 4.82
CA ALA A 407 6.99 17.48 5.14
C ALA A 407 6.79 16.61 3.89
N PHE A 408 5.96 17.04 2.92
CA PHE A 408 5.79 16.32 1.66
C PHE A 408 7.07 16.29 0.83
N VAL A 409 7.82 17.41 0.75
CA VAL A 409 9.13 17.45 0.08
C VAL A 409 10.11 16.49 0.75
N ASN A 410 10.19 16.48 2.08
CA ASN A 410 11.04 15.55 2.83
C ASN A 410 10.68 14.07 2.58
N CYS A 411 9.38 13.80 2.37
CA CYS A 411 8.90 12.48 1.96
C CYS A 411 9.10 12.19 0.47
N GLY A 412 9.71 13.11 -0.30
CA GLY A 412 10.09 12.94 -1.71
C GLY A 412 8.96 13.19 -2.70
N TYR A 413 7.90 13.87 -2.31
CA TYR A 413 6.87 14.32 -3.25
C TYR A 413 7.35 15.56 -4.01
N LYS A 414 6.94 15.69 -5.27
CA LYS A 414 6.99 16.97 -5.96
C LYS A 414 5.81 17.80 -5.47
N VAL A 415 6.09 19.02 -5.02
CA VAL A 415 5.10 19.88 -4.37
C VAL A 415 4.91 21.17 -5.14
N CYS A 416 3.66 21.51 -5.38
CA CYS A 416 3.22 22.83 -5.80
C CYS A 416 2.29 23.39 -4.73
N VAL A 417 2.40 24.67 -4.43
CA VAL A 417 1.51 25.37 -3.51
C VAL A 417 0.65 26.34 -4.30
N PHE A 418 -0.65 26.34 -4.04
CA PHE A 418 -1.56 27.37 -4.52
C PHE A 418 -2.16 28.11 -3.32
N CYS A 419 -1.81 29.39 -3.17
CA CYS A 419 -2.11 30.15 -1.96
C CYS A 419 -2.33 31.63 -2.23
N ASP A 420 -2.91 32.30 -1.24
CA ASP A 420 -3.07 33.74 -1.16
C ASP A 420 -1.72 34.48 -0.92
N SER A 421 -1.73 35.79 -1.03
CA SER A 421 -0.59 36.65 -0.70
C SER A 421 -0.97 37.75 0.29
N ASP A 422 -2.05 37.59 1.02
CA ASP A 422 -2.59 38.64 1.92
C ASP A 422 -1.99 38.62 3.33
N VAL A 423 -1.16 37.61 3.68
CA VAL A 423 -0.52 37.46 5.00
C VAL A 423 0.99 37.57 4.88
N ASP A 424 1.56 38.66 5.35
CA ASP A 424 3.00 38.98 5.26
C ASP A 424 3.92 37.90 5.87
N SER A 425 3.54 37.32 7.01
CA SER A 425 4.33 36.27 7.68
C SER A 425 4.41 34.98 6.85
N ILE A 426 3.41 34.70 6.05
CA ILE A 426 3.38 33.56 5.13
C ILE A 426 4.21 33.87 3.88
N ASN A 427 4.12 35.11 3.36
CA ASN A 427 4.85 35.53 2.17
C ASN A 427 6.37 35.39 2.35
N ILE A 428 6.89 35.67 3.53
CA ILE A 428 8.31 35.45 3.86
C ILE A 428 8.70 33.99 3.73
N ARG A 429 7.84 33.07 4.18
CA ARG A 429 8.08 31.61 4.12
C ARG A 429 8.02 31.02 2.71
N LYS A 430 7.38 31.70 1.75
CA LYS A 430 7.34 31.26 0.33
C LYS A 430 8.73 31.14 -0.28
N GLU A 431 9.65 32.03 0.07
CA GLU A 431 11.04 31.95 -0.44
C GLU A 431 11.78 30.75 0.16
N ASP A 432 11.55 30.42 1.42
CA ASP A 432 12.09 29.19 2.02
C ASP A 432 11.58 27.96 1.29
N LEU A 433 10.27 27.90 0.98
CA LEU A 433 9.67 26.80 0.23
C LEU A 433 10.25 26.67 -1.20
N LYS A 434 10.45 27.80 -1.90
CA LYS A 434 11.10 27.79 -3.23
C LYS A 434 12.51 27.22 -3.15
N SER A 435 13.25 27.54 -2.09
CA SER A 435 14.64 27.07 -1.90
C SER A 435 14.75 25.54 -1.79
N ILE A 436 13.70 24.86 -1.32
CA ILE A 436 13.62 23.40 -1.21
C ILE A 436 12.93 22.74 -2.42
N GLY A 437 12.64 23.51 -3.49
CA GLY A 437 12.09 23.00 -4.75
C GLY A 437 10.56 22.96 -4.82
N VAL A 438 9.85 23.70 -3.96
CA VAL A 438 8.39 23.86 -4.06
C VAL A 438 8.06 24.90 -5.13
N GLU A 439 7.17 24.56 -6.05
CA GLU A 439 6.60 25.50 -7.00
C GLU A 439 5.51 26.34 -6.31
N ILE A 440 5.54 27.65 -6.47
CA ILE A 440 4.58 28.55 -5.86
C ILE A 440 3.72 29.20 -6.94
N ILE A 441 2.42 29.08 -6.78
CA ILE A 441 1.35 29.71 -7.53
C ILE A 441 0.59 30.59 -6.54
N ASP A 442 0.66 31.89 -6.72
CA ASP A 442 0.11 32.83 -5.76
C ASP A 442 -0.54 34.05 -6.41
N CYS A 443 -1.27 34.80 -5.58
CA CYS A 443 -1.82 36.09 -5.95
C CYS A 443 -0.77 37.19 -5.88
N GLU A 444 -1.07 38.36 -6.43
CA GLU A 444 -0.24 39.56 -6.21
C GLU A 444 -0.18 39.91 -4.72
N ASP A 445 0.88 40.63 -4.36
CA ASP A 445 1.14 41.05 -2.97
C ASP A 445 -0.10 41.67 -2.31
N LYS A 446 -0.43 41.22 -1.10
CA LYS A 446 -1.59 41.59 -0.29
C LYS A 446 -2.97 41.24 -0.85
N LEU A 447 -3.04 40.39 -1.87
CA LEU A 447 -4.31 39.95 -2.41
C LEU A 447 -4.63 38.48 -2.03
N ALA A 448 -5.89 38.26 -1.63
CA ALA A 448 -6.51 36.94 -1.59
C ALA A 448 -7.02 36.58 -3.00
N LEU A 449 -7.32 35.30 -3.24
CA LEU A 449 -7.79 34.79 -4.54
C LEU A 449 -9.00 35.56 -5.05
N GLU A 450 -10.01 35.78 -4.21
CA GLU A 450 -11.22 36.49 -4.61
C GLU A 450 -10.91 37.94 -5.04
N LYS A 451 -10.02 38.63 -4.30
CA LYS A 451 -9.61 39.99 -4.67
C LYS A 451 -8.87 40.02 -6.00
N GLN A 452 -7.99 39.02 -6.22
CA GLN A 452 -7.28 38.87 -7.50
C GLN A 452 -8.24 38.61 -8.65
N LEU A 453 -9.28 37.75 -8.45
CA LEU A 453 -10.28 37.48 -9.47
C LEU A 453 -11.11 38.72 -9.82
N PHE A 454 -11.58 39.51 -8.82
CA PHE A 454 -12.29 40.76 -9.07
C PHE A 454 -11.41 41.81 -9.75
N LYS A 455 -10.11 41.76 -9.60
CA LYS A 455 -9.16 42.64 -10.28
C LYS A 455 -8.97 42.25 -11.75
N ASP A 456 -8.73 40.97 -12.03
CA ASP A 456 -8.21 40.48 -13.32
C ASP A 456 -9.27 40.02 -14.31
N LEU A 457 -10.45 39.57 -13.84
CA LEU A 457 -11.51 39.04 -14.69
C LEU A 457 -12.20 40.14 -15.53
N PRO A 458 -12.68 39.82 -16.75
CA PRO A 458 -13.55 40.73 -17.50
C PRO A 458 -14.86 40.96 -16.76
N TRP A 459 -15.45 42.13 -16.99
CA TRP A 459 -16.65 42.56 -16.24
C TRP A 459 -17.82 41.57 -16.31
N ASN A 460 -18.03 40.93 -17.45
CA ASN A 460 -19.05 39.91 -17.61
C ASN A 460 -18.84 38.71 -16.66
N ALA A 461 -17.61 38.28 -16.43
CA ALA A 461 -17.29 37.23 -15.48
C ALA A 461 -17.53 37.71 -14.03
N ILE A 462 -17.18 38.96 -13.72
CA ILE A 462 -17.47 39.58 -12.41
C ILE A 462 -18.97 39.60 -12.14
N CYS A 463 -19.79 39.98 -13.12
CA CYS A 463 -21.23 39.94 -12.99
C CYS A 463 -21.78 38.54 -12.69
N LYS A 464 -21.19 37.48 -13.30
CA LYS A 464 -21.55 36.09 -12.97
C LYS A 464 -21.16 35.71 -11.55
N MET A 465 -19.96 36.11 -11.08
CA MET A 465 -19.55 35.90 -9.70
C MET A 465 -20.45 36.60 -8.68
N VAL A 466 -20.86 37.83 -8.97
CA VAL A 466 -21.79 38.58 -8.11
C VAL A 466 -23.19 37.93 -8.12
N ALA A 467 -23.69 37.48 -9.28
CA ALA A 467 -24.95 36.76 -9.37
C ALA A 467 -24.92 35.48 -8.51
N TYR A 468 -23.81 34.72 -8.58
CA TYR A 468 -23.64 33.56 -7.74
C TYR A 468 -23.56 33.91 -6.24
N ALA A 469 -22.88 34.98 -5.86
CA ALA A 469 -22.84 35.45 -4.48
C ALA A 469 -24.25 35.82 -3.96
N ILE A 470 -25.12 36.40 -4.83
CA ILE A 470 -26.51 36.70 -4.51
C ILE A 470 -27.31 35.41 -4.25
N GLU A 471 -27.10 34.35 -5.03
CA GLU A 471 -27.74 33.05 -4.81
C GLU A 471 -27.32 32.43 -3.44
N LEU A 472 -26.07 32.62 -3.04
CA LEU A 472 -25.55 32.08 -1.79
C LEU A 472 -25.96 32.85 -0.54
N LYS A 473 -26.13 34.17 -0.63
CA LYS A 473 -26.34 35.03 0.54
C LYS A 473 -27.73 35.72 0.58
N SER A 474 -28.10 36.43 -0.37
CA SER A 474 -29.31 37.14 -0.80
C SER A 474 -28.93 38.46 -1.46
N LYS A 475 -29.82 38.97 -2.26
CA LYS A 475 -29.67 40.23 -2.99
C LYS A 475 -29.41 41.40 -2.03
N GLU A 476 -30.23 41.49 -0.97
CA GLU A 476 -30.17 42.56 0.03
C GLU A 476 -28.84 42.55 0.78
N SER A 477 -28.36 41.36 1.19
CA SER A 477 -27.10 41.20 1.92
C SER A 477 -25.89 41.67 1.12
N ILE A 478 -25.86 41.32 -0.18
CA ILE A 478 -24.77 41.74 -1.07
C ILE A 478 -24.84 43.25 -1.31
N GLN A 479 -26.02 43.81 -1.57
CA GLN A 479 -26.21 45.25 -1.74
C GLN A 479 -25.77 46.04 -0.52
N ASP A 480 -26.21 45.66 0.68
CA ASP A 480 -25.84 46.34 1.93
C ASP A 480 -24.32 46.26 2.19
N SER A 481 -23.70 45.15 1.86
CA SER A 481 -22.24 44.99 1.97
C SER A 481 -21.49 45.92 1.02
N VAL A 482 -21.94 46.06 -0.21
CA VAL A 482 -21.36 46.98 -1.20
C VAL A 482 -21.63 48.44 -0.80
N LYS A 483 -22.85 48.83 -0.45
CA LYS A 483 -23.23 50.17 0.01
C LYS A 483 -22.39 50.64 1.19
N SER A 484 -22.19 49.79 2.18
CA SER A 484 -21.44 50.16 3.38
C SER A 484 -19.96 50.47 3.13
N ASN A 485 -19.39 50.06 2.00
CA ASN A 485 -17.99 50.22 1.64
C ASN A 485 -17.76 51.12 0.41
N PHE A 486 -18.81 51.64 -0.19
CA PHE A 486 -18.77 52.43 -1.44
C PHE A 486 -19.48 53.77 -1.25
N ILE A 487 -18.90 54.71 -0.51
CA ILE A 487 -19.54 55.94 -0.04
C ILE A 487 -19.83 56.94 -1.17
N ASN A 488 -19.10 56.93 -2.27
CA ASN A 488 -19.15 57.95 -3.32
C ASN A 488 -20.06 57.65 -4.52
N PHE A 489 -20.73 56.49 -4.51
CA PHE A 489 -21.63 56.05 -5.63
C PHE A 489 -23.04 55.72 -5.14
N TYR A 490 -23.62 56.62 -4.37
CA TYR A 490 -25.02 56.46 -3.96
C TYR A 490 -25.94 57.02 -5.04
N ASP A 491 -26.55 56.14 -5.82
CA ASP A 491 -27.70 56.42 -6.63
C ASP A 491 -28.88 55.69 -5.98
N GLU A 492 -29.99 56.36 -5.78
CA GLU A 492 -31.18 55.85 -5.07
C GLU A 492 -31.89 54.71 -5.83
N ASN A 493 -31.43 54.39 -7.06
CA ASN A 493 -31.96 53.35 -7.87
C ASN A 493 -31.16 52.05 -7.80
N GLU A 494 -31.86 50.94 -7.63
CA GLU A 494 -31.34 49.57 -7.52
C GLU A 494 -30.31 49.24 -8.60
N TYR A 495 -29.13 48.72 -8.19
CA TYR A 495 -28.12 48.06 -9.01
C TYR A 495 -27.35 48.86 -10.05
N THR A 496 -27.31 50.18 -10.02
CA THR A 496 -26.54 50.98 -10.99
C THR A 496 -25.03 50.76 -10.89
N TRP A 497 -24.52 50.26 -9.74
CA TRP A 497 -23.12 49.98 -9.58
C TRP A 497 -22.60 48.76 -10.36
N ILE A 498 -23.47 47.79 -10.68
CA ILE A 498 -23.12 46.61 -11.48
C ILE A 498 -22.98 46.93 -12.98
N ASP A 499 -23.51 48.08 -13.41
CA ASP A 499 -23.45 48.49 -14.82
C ASP A 499 -22.19 49.30 -15.14
N LYS A 500 -21.34 49.57 -14.13
CA LYS A 500 -20.16 50.42 -14.27
C LYS A 500 -18.87 49.67 -13.89
N ASP A 501 -18.11 49.26 -14.88
CA ASP A 501 -16.76 48.71 -14.65
C ASP A 501 -15.78 49.85 -14.32
N CYS A 502 -15.32 49.91 -13.08
CA CYS A 502 -14.23 50.79 -12.67
C CYS A 502 -13.40 50.16 -11.55
N VAL A 503 -12.16 50.64 -11.37
CA VAL A 503 -11.20 50.12 -10.40
C VAL A 503 -11.76 50.16 -8.98
N GLU A 504 -12.49 51.21 -8.64
CA GLU A 504 -13.05 51.43 -7.31
C GLU A 504 -14.08 50.35 -6.96
N ILE A 505 -15.01 50.02 -7.86
CA ILE A 505 -16.00 48.96 -7.61
C ILE A 505 -15.38 47.58 -7.56
N ARG A 506 -14.41 47.30 -8.42
CA ARG A 506 -13.64 46.05 -8.37
C ARG A 506 -12.96 45.87 -7.00
N ASN A 507 -12.32 46.90 -6.48
CA ASN A 507 -11.69 46.88 -5.15
C ASN A 507 -12.70 46.69 -4.01
N VAL A 508 -13.89 47.31 -4.11
CA VAL A 508 -14.96 47.13 -3.11
C VAL A 508 -15.49 45.71 -3.14
N LEU A 509 -15.78 45.17 -4.33
CA LEU A 509 -16.25 43.77 -4.48
C LEU A 509 -15.22 42.78 -3.90
N GLY A 510 -13.95 42.96 -4.22
CA GLY A 510 -12.87 42.15 -3.66
C GLY A 510 -12.78 42.26 -2.12
N ALA A 511 -12.92 43.48 -1.56
CA ALA A 511 -12.86 43.68 -0.12
C ALA A 511 -14.06 43.07 0.63
N VAL A 512 -15.26 43.21 0.09
CA VAL A 512 -16.47 42.68 0.76
C VAL A 512 -16.59 41.16 0.60
N SER A 513 -16.07 40.56 -0.48
CA SER A 513 -16.11 39.12 -0.72
C SER A 513 -15.30 38.31 0.31
N VAL A 514 -14.23 38.89 0.85
CA VAL A 514 -13.33 38.26 1.84
C VAL A 514 -13.57 38.74 3.29
N LYS A 515 -14.61 39.52 3.54
CA LYS A 515 -14.87 40.09 4.86
C LYS A 515 -15.13 39.02 5.89
N GLU A 516 -14.34 38.98 6.95
CA GLU A 516 -14.41 38.01 8.04
C GLU A 516 -15.84 37.81 8.56
N LYS A 517 -16.27 36.54 8.69
CA LYS A 517 -17.63 36.06 9.04
C LYS A 517 -18.72 36.38 8.03
N LYS A 518 -18.39 36.99 6.89
CA LYS A 518 -19.32 37.29 5.79
C LYS A 518 -18.77 36.93 4.43
N GLU A 519 -17.73 36.11 4.40
CA GLU A 519 -17.07 35.66 3.16
C GLU A 519 -18.08 35.05 2.19
N TRP A 520 -17.92 35.33 0.89
CA TRP A 520 -18.83 34.85 -0.14
C TRP A 520 -18.54 33.41 -0.53
N PHE A 521 -17.27 33.05 -0.70
CA PHE A 521 -16.83 31.80 -1.33
C PHE A 521 -15.87 31.00 -0.44
N LYS A 522 -16.34 30.47 0.71
CA LYS A 522 -15.49 29.79 1.72
C LYS A 522 -15.55 28.24 1.66
N ARG A 523 -16.22 27.70 0.66
CA ARG A 523 -16.40 26.24 0.54
C ARG A 523 -15.78 25.75 -0.76
N MET A 524 -15.45 24.46 -0.82
CA MET A 524 -14.90 23.82 -2.00
C MET A 524 -15.84 23.93 -3.22
N ASP A 525 -17.13 23.70 -3.03
CA ASP A 525 -18.14 23.85 -4.07
C ASP A 525 -18.26 25.29 -4.59
N HIS A 526 -18.08 26.28 -3.70
CA HIS A 526 -18.05 27.68 -4.14
C HIS A 526 -16.79 27.97 -4.96
N GLY A 527 -15.63 27.45 -4.53
CA GLY A 527 -14.38 27.55 -5.28
C GLY A 527 -14.45 26.92 -6.67
N GLU A 528 -15.17 25.80 -6.78
CA GLU A 528 -15.38 25.12 -8.07
C GLU A 528 -16.20 26.01 -9.04
N VAL A 529 -17.30 26.60 -8.57
CA VAL A 529 -18.13 27.49 -9.41
C VAL A 529 -17.37 28.75 -9.85
N ILE A 530 -16.65 29.43 -8.95
CA ILE A 530 -15.86 30.61 -9.36
C ILE A 530 -14.71 30.23 -10.30
N GLY A 531 -14.15 29.03 -10.13
CA GLY A 531 -13.16 28.48 -11.05
C GLY A 531 -13.77 28.20 -12.43
N ASP A 532 -14.95 27.59 -12.51
CA ASP A 532 -15.64 27.36 -13.78
C ASP A 532 -15.89 28.69 -14.51
N ILE A 533 -16.35 29.73 -13.79
CA ILE A 533 -16.49 31.08 -14.35
C ILE A 533 -15.13 31.60 -14.86
N PHE A 534 -14.05 31.42 -14.11
CA PHE A 534 -12.71 31.85 -14.52
C PHE A 534 -12.28 31.17 -15.83
N PHE A 535 -12.45 29.84 -15.93
CA PHE A 535 -11.99 29.08 -17.09
C PHE A 535 -12.80 29.33 -18.37
N GLU A 536 -14.02 29.84 -18.28
CA GLU A 536 -14.75 30.34 -19.45
C GLU A 536 -14.06 31.53 -20.14
N TYR A 537 -13.28 32.33 -19.39
CA TYR A 537 -12.62 33.54 -19.87
C TYR A 537 -11.09 33.42 -19.90
N ILE A 538 -10.53 32.22 -19.74
CA ILE A 538 -9.08 32.02 -19.59
C ILE A 538 -8.24 32.63 -20.72
N GLU A 539 -8.77 32.59 -21.97
CA GLU A 539 -8.08 33.15 -23.14
C GLU A 539 -7.96 34.67 -23.05
N GLU A 540 -9.01 35.36 -22.54
CA GLU A 540 -9.04 36.82 -22.41
C GLU A 540 -8.10 37.35 -21.31
N ILE A 541 -7.85 36.52 -20.28
CA ILE A 541 -7.09 36.92 -19.09
C ILE A 541 -5.70 36.28 -19.03
N SER A 542 -5.25 35.61 -20.10
CA SER A 542 -3.96 34.89 -20.13
C SER A 542 -2.76 35.78 -19.79
N GLU A 543 -2.81 37.07 -20.06
CA GLU A 543 -1.75 38.03 -19.77
C GLU A 543 -1.86 38.68 -18.38
N THR A 544 -2.96 38.49 -17.65
CA THR A 544 -3.11 38.98 -16.27
C THR A 544 -2.23 38.18 -15.30
N HIS A 545 -2.10 38.67 -14.05
CA HIS A 545 -1.28 37.96 -13.06
C HIS A 545 -1.83 36.55 -12.81
N ILE A 546 -3.13 36.41 -12.49
CA ILE A 546 -3.72 35.10 -12.18
C ILE A 546 -3.74 34.17 -13.40
N GLY A 547 -3.94 34.70 -14.61
CA GLY A 547 -3.86 33.91 -15.84
C GLY A 547 -2.49 33.30 -16.05
N LYS A 548 -1.41 34.08 -15.84
CA LYS A 548 -0.03 33.58 -15.90
C LYS A 548 0.26 32.55 -14.81
N GLN A 549 -0.23 32.75 -13.59
CA GLN A 549 -0.06 31.80 -12.50
C GLN A 549 -0.76 30.46 -12.76
N ILE A 550 -1.98 30.49 -13.30
CA ILE A 550 -2.72 29.26 -13.67
C ILE A 550 -2.06 28.54 -14.86
N ASN A 551 -1.57 29.28 -15.86
CA ASN A 551 -0.79 28.67 -16.94
C ASN A 551 0.50 28.00 -16.42
N LYS A 552 1.16 28.61 -15.43
CA LYS A 552 2.31 28.04 -14.75
C LYS A 552 1.95 26.76 -14.00
N LEU A 553 0.78 26.75 -13.31
CA LEU A 553 0.26 25.56 -12.64
C LEU A 553 -0.02 24.42 -13.63
N SER A 554 -0.68 24.72 -14.76
CA SER A 554 -0.95 23.73 -15.81
C SER A 554 0.34 23.13 -16.36
N ASN A 555 1.32 23.96 -16.68
CA ASN A 555 2.63 23.51 -17.11
C ASN A 555 3.35 22.63 -16.06
N TRP A 556 3.23 22.97 -14.79
CA TRP A 556 3.79 22.14 -13.71
C TRP A 556 3.10 20.77 -13.61
N ILE A 557 1.78 20.73 -13.79
CA ILE A 557 1.01 19.46 -13.81
C ILE A 557 1.53 18.56 -14.94
N ASP A 558 1.81 19.13 -16.11
CA ASP A 558 2.20 18.36 -17.30
C ASP A 558 3.67 17.91 -17.27
N ASN A 559 4.57 18.74 -16.78
CA ASN A 559 6.03 18.55 -16.94
C ASN A 559 6.74 18.08 -15.65
N ALA A 560 6.13 18.15 -14.51
CA ALA A 560 6.81 17.88 -13.24
C ALA A 560 7.07 16.38 -12.95
#